data_8961d2e95df38da2c497cbd739e26bd0
#
_entry.id   8961d2e95df38da2c497cbd739e26bd0
#
_cell.length_a   1.000
_cell.length_b   1.000
_cell.length_c   1.000
_cell.angle_alpha   90.00
_cell.angle_beta   90.00
_cell.angle_gamma   90.00
#
_symmetry.space_group_name_H-M   'P 1'
#
loop_
_entity.id
_entity.type
_entity.pdbx_description
1 polymer ?
#
loop_
_entity_poly.entity_id
_entity_poly.type
_entity_poly.pdbx_seq_one_letter_code
_entity_poly.pdbx_strand_id
1 'polypeptide(L)'
;MLEKTANTFDYVIVGGGTAGCVLAYRLTESGSRSVLLIEAGPPISGLLSKIPAALDFALHDCRFNWCFNTEPEPFMGNRRMNCPRGRALGGSSSINGMQFVRGNPNDFNRWAQNRLDSWDYAHCLPYFKQLECYQRGGDDYRGDNGPLHVTPGSIHTPLDRAFLDSASQAGHGISDDSNGYRQDGFGLSDKNTYRGRRWSAFDAYLKPALR
;
A
#
# COMPACT_ATOMS: atom_id res chain seq x y z
N MET A 1 20.00 -10.27 36.47
CA MET A 1 19.11 -10.61 35.33
C MET A 1 17.69 -10.43 35.81
N LEU A 2 16.99 -9.40 35.33
CA LEU A 2 15.56 -9.29 35.59
C LEU A 2 14.89 -10.42 34.77
N GLU A 3 14.21 -11.33 35.43
CA GLU A 3 13.33 -12.28 34.74
C GLU A 3 12.35 -11.51 33.88
N LYS A 4 12.41 -11.70 32.55
CA LYS A 4 11.38 -11.21 31.65
C LYS A 4 10.08 -11.92 32.05
N THR A 5 9.22 -11.24 32.81
CA THR A 5 7.86 -11.72 33.00
C THR A 5 7.16 -11.83 31.64
N ALA A 6 6.23 -12.79 31.50
CA ALA A 6 5.56 -13.12 30.24
C ALA A 6 4.84 -11.94 29.52
N ASN A 7 4.82 -10.76 30.14
CA ASN A 7 4.17 -9.54 29.65
C ASN A 7 5.14 -8.38 29.35
N THR A 8 6.44 -8.63 29.20
CA THR A 8 7.43 -7.59 28.91
C THR A 8 7.91 -7.72 27.46
N PHE A 9 7.76 -6.66 26.67
CA PHE A 9 8.20 -6.59 25.29
C PHE A 9 9.17 -5.42 25.11
N ASP A 10 10.12 -5.55 24.17
CA ASP A 10 11.04 -4.46 23.85
C ASP A 10 10.31 -3.32 23.14
N TYR A 11 9.28 -3.64 22.34
CA TYR A 11 8.44 -2.66 21.64
C TYR A 11 6.97 -3.03 21.70
N VAL A 12 6.11 -2.01 21.77
CA VAL A 12 4.67 -2.14 21.63
C VAL A 12 4.23 -1.30 20.43
N ILE A 13 3.60 -1.94 19.44
CA ILE A 13 3.06 -1.30 18.24
C ILE A 13 1.54 -1.26 18.36
N VAL A 14 0.96 -0.06 18.35
CA VAL A 14 -0.48 0.14 18.35
C VAL A 14 -0.98 0.37 16.93
N GLY A 15 -1.76 -0.57 16.43
CA GLY A 15 -2.29 -0.62 15.07
C GLY A 15 -1.51 -1.56 14.15
N GLY A 16 -2.16 -2.65 13.75
CA GLY A 16 -1.66 -3.63 12.76
C GLY A 16 -1.92 -3.20 11.31
N GLY A 17 -1.94 -1.89 11.04
CA GLY A 17 -2.07 -1.33 9.68
C GLY A 17 -0.80 -1.48 8.86
N THR A 18 -0.73 -0.79 7.71
CA THR A 18 0.42 -0.87 6.79
C THR A 18 1.74 -0.57 7.48
N ALA A 19 1.82 0.55 8.22
CA ALA A 19 3.04 0.95 8.94
C ALA A 19 3.38 -0.02 10.07
N GLY A 20 2.40 -0.43 10.87
CA GLY A 20 2.60 -1.37 11.99
C GLY A 20 3.10 -2.73 11.52
N CYS A 21 2.61 -3.24 10.39
CA CYS A 21 3.11 -4.47 9.78
C CYS A 21 4.59 -4.37 9.40
N VAL A 22 5.00 -3.24 8.78
CA VAL A 22 6.40 -2.99 8.41
C VAL A 22 7.29 -2.89 9.64
N LEU A 23 6.86 -2.13 10.66
CA LEU A 23 7.61 -1.97 11.90
C LEU A 23 7.79 -3.30 12.62
N ALA A 24 6.72 -4.09 12.76
CA ALA A 24 6.79 -5.41 13.40
C ALA A 24 7.82 -6.30 12.70
N TYR A 25 7.79 -6.36 11.38
CA TYR A 25 8.73 -7.15 10.59
C TYR A 25 10.17 -6.67 10.79
N ARG A 26 10.43 -5.38 10.59
CA ARG A 26 11.79 -4.82 10.65
C ARG A 26 12.39 -4.87 12.06
N LEU A 27 11.60 -4.65 13.09
CA LEU A 27 12.08 -4.71 14.48
C LEU A 27 12.39 -6.14 14.94
N THR A 28 11.72 -7.15 14.37
CA THR A 28 11.95 -8.57 14.72
C THR A 28 12.93 -9.28 13.79
N GLU A 29 13.36 -8.65 12.70
CA GLU A 29 14.20 -9.27 11.65
C GLU A 29 15.51 -9.87 12.19
N SER A 30 16.11 -9.24 13.20
CA SER A 30 17.33 -9.75 13.86
C SER A 30 17.09 -10.91 14.83
N GLY A 31 15.85 -11.21 15.19
CA GLY A 31 15.48 -12.18 16.23
C GLY A 31 15.86 -11.79 17.67
N SER A 32 16.47 -10.61 17.86
CA SER A 32 16.97 -10.15 19.17
C SER A 32 15.96 -9.30 19.96
N ARG A 33 14.85 -8.91 19.34
CA ARG A 33 13.84 -8.01 19.92
C ARG A 33 12.47 -8.64 19.93
N SER A 34 11.75 -8.46 21.03
CA SER A 34 10.37 -8.88 21.18
C SER A 34 9.41 -7.72 20.89
N VAL A 35 8.37 -7.97 20.10
CA VAL A 35 7.40 -6.95 19.69
C VAL A 35 5.99 -7.44 20.01
N LEU A 36 5.22 -6.61 20.71
CA LEU A 36 3.77 -6.76 20.84
C LEU A 36 3.08 -5.86 19.82
N LEU A 37 2.26 -6.43 18.95
CA LEU A 37 1.42 -5.67 18.04
C LEU A 37 -0.04 -5.80 18.49
N ILE A 38 -0.70 -4.66 18.68
CA ILE A 38 -2.09 -4.56 19.12
C ILE A 38 -2.92 -4.02 17.94
N GLU A 39 -3.95 -4.77 17.54
CA GLU A 39 -4.85 -4.39 16.45
C GLU A 39 -6.31 -4.48 16.91
N ALA A 40 -7.12 -3.47 16.55
CA ALA A 40 -8.53 -3.40 16.94
C ALA A 40 -9.43 -4.35 16.15
N GLY A 41 -9.02 -4.70 14.93
CA GLY A 41 -9.79 -5.55 14.04
C GLY A 41 -9.32 -7.00 14.03
N PRO A 42 -10.13 -7.91 13.50
CA PRO A 42 -9.77 -9.31 13.38
C PRO A 42 -8.75 -9.54 12.25
N PRO A 43 -8.07 -10.69 12.22
CA PRO A 43 -7.34 -11.12 11.03
C PRO A 43 -8.35 -11.29 9.88
N ILE A 44 -8.04 -10.72 8.71
CA ILE A 44 -8.85 -10.99 7.53
C ILE A 44 -8.54 -12.40 7.03
N SER A 45 -9.44 -13.32 7.34
CA SER A 45 -9.42 -14.69 6.85
C SER A 45 -10.52 -14.89 5.80
N GLY A 46 -10.24 -15.71 4.81
CA GLY A 46 -11.22 -16.06 3.81
C GLY A 46 -10.83 -15.67 2.38
N LEU A 47 -11.43 -16.37 1.43
CA LEU A 47 -11.11 -16.26 0.02
C LEU A 47 -11.47 -14.87 -0.54
N LEU A 48 -12.61 -14.30 -0.14
CA LEU A 48 -13.10 -13.02 -0.66
C LEU A 48 -12.13 -11.86 -0.42
N SER A 49 -11.42 -11.84 0.71
CA SER A 49 -10.42 -10.79 0.98
C SER A 49 -9.20 -10.87 0.06
N LYS A 50 -8.96 -12.02 -0.56
CA LYS A 50 -7.82 -12.26 -1.47
C LYS A 50 -8.15 -12.09 -2.94
N ILE A 51 -9.42 -12.13 -3.31
CA ILE A 51 -9.88 -11.98 -4.69
C ILE A 51 -9.98 -10.49 -5.04
N PRO A 52 -9.21 -9.97 -6.02
CA PRO A 52 -9.28 -8.57 -6.39
C PRO A 52 -10.70 -8.11 -6.80
N ALA A 53 -11.44 -8.93 -7.52
CA ALA A 53 -12.81 -8.64 -7.95
C ALA A 53 -13.82 -8.54 -6.78
N ALA A 54 -13.48 -9.05 -5.60
CA ALA A 54 -14.32 -8.98 -4.40
C ALA A 54 -14.04 -7.72 -3.54
N LEU A 55 -13.37 -6.71 -4.09
CA LEU A 55 -13.02 -5.47 -3.40
C LEU A 55 -14.22 -4.83 -2.69
N ASP A 56 -15.35 -4.76 -3.35
CA ASP A 56 -16.55 -4.09 -2.85
C ASP A 56 -17.08 -4.72 -1.55
N PHE A 57 -17.01 -6.03 -1.42
CA PHE A 57 -17.37 -6.71 -0.18
C PHE A 57 -16.52 -6.26 1.02
N ALA A 58 -15.20 -6.15 0.82
CA ALA A 58 -14.30 -5.75 1.89
C ALA A 58 -14.49 -4.28 2.29
N LEU A 59 -14.81 -3.41 1.33
CA LEU A 59 -15.04 -1.98 1.55
C LEU A 59 -16.34 -1.70 2.33
N HIS A 60 -17.35 -2.56 2.21
CA HIS A 60 -18.67 -2.36 2.85
C HIS A 60 -18.88 -3.22 4.10
N ASP A 61 -17.96 -4.12 4.42
CA ASP A 61 -18.06 -4.99 5.59
C ASP A 61 -17.50 -4.32 6.85
N CYS A 62 -18.37 -3.83 7.72
CA CYS A 62 -17.98 -3.17 8.97
C CYS A 62 -17.25 -4.07 9.97
N ARG A 63 -17.12 -5.36 9.72
CA ARG A 63 -16.22 -6.24 10.49
C ARG A 63 -14.76 -5.88 10.24
N PHE A 64 -14.42 -5.46 9.01
CA PHE A 64 -13.07 -5.16 8.54
C PHE A 64 -12.85 -3.70 8.17
N ASN A 65 -13.88 -2.87 8.32
CA ASN A 65 -13.88 -1.45 8.02
C ASN A 65 -14.44 -0.67 9.21
N TRP A 66 -13.85 0.49 9.53
CA TRP A 66 -14.37 1.41 10.54
C TRP A 66 -15.70 2.03 10.14
N CYS A 67 -16.07 1.95 8.87
CA CYS A 67 -17.32 2.49 8.31
C CYS A 67 -17.52 3.99 8.61
N PHE A 68 -16.46 4.78 8.56
CA PHE A 68 -16.54 6.22 8.75
C PHE A 68 -17.30 6.89 7.61
N ASN A 69 -17.98 7.98 7.93
CA ASN A 69 -18.59 8.89 6.96
C ASN A 69 -18.05 10.29 7.20
N THR A 70 -17.97 11.08 6.13
CA THR A 70 -17.63 12.50 6.25
C THR A 70 -18.74 13.26 6.98
N GLU A 71 -18.45 14.45 7.48
CA GLU A 71 -19.48 15.42 7.80
C GLU A 71 -20.21 15.85 6.51
N PRO A 72 -21.42 16.43 6.62
CA PRO A 72 -22.13 16.94 5.44
C PRO A 72 -21.24 17.93 4.68
N GLU A 73 -21.12 17.74 3.37
CA GLU A 73 -20.29 18.60 2.52
C GLU A 73 -21.20 19.64 1.82
N PRO A 74 -21.17 20.91 2.24
CA PRO A 74 -22.10 21.94 1.76
C PRO A 74 -22.04 22.14 0.25
N PHE A 75 -20.81 22.10 -0.33
CA PHE A 75 -20.59 22.28 -1.77
C PHE A 75 -20.90 21.05 -2.62
N MET A 76 -21.32 19.96 -1.98
CA MET A 76 -21.72 18.71 -2.64
C MET A 76 -23.17 18.31 -2.30
N GLY A 77 -24.05 19.30 -2.13
CA GLY A 77 -25.45 19.07 -1.80
C GLY A 77 -25.68 18.52 -0.40
N ASN A 78 -24.85 18.88 0.56
CA ASN A 78 -24.89 18.40 1.95
C ASN A 78 -24.80 16.87 2.09
N ARG A 79 -24.29 16.17 1.08
CA ARG A 79 -24.16 14.71 1.16
C ARG A 79 -23.02 14.31 2.10
N ARG A 80 -23.19 13.17 2.74
CA ARG A 80 -22.14 12.46 3.46
C ARG A 80 -21.53 11.41 2.53
N MET A 81 -20.22 11.30 2.54
CA MET A 81 -19.52 10.31 1.73
C MET A 81 -18.95 9.22 2.64
N ASN A 82 -19.05 7.98 2.19
CA ASN A 82 -18.40 6.86 2.86
C ASN A 82 -16.87 7.02 2.78
N CYS A 83 -16.21 6.81 3.92
CA CYS A 83 -14.77 7.01 4.08
C CYS A 83 -14.14 5.73 4.62
N PRO A 84 -14.01 4.66 3.83
CA PRO A 84 -13.58 3.37 4.31
C PRO A 84 -12.13 3.40 4.82
N ARG A 85 -11.92 2.82 6.01
CA ARG A 85 -10.61 2.60 6.64
C ARG A 85 -10.57 1.20 7.20
N GLY A 86 -9.49 0.45 6.87
CA GLY A 86 -9.35 -0.92 7.32
C GLY A 86 -9.22 -1.04 8.84
N ARG A 87 -10.03 -1.92 9.42
CA ARG A 87 -9.97 -2.37 10.81
C ARG A 87 -9.68 -3.86 10.82
N ALA A 88 -8.40 -4.19 10.58
CA ALA A 88 -7.94 -5.56 10.46
C ALA A 88 -6.40 -5.60 10.38
N LEU A 89 -5.80 -6.77 10.55
CA LEU A 89 -4.39 -6.96 10.24
C LEU A 89 -4.07 -6.61 8.79
N GLY A 90 -3.10 -5.73 8.59
CA GLY A 90 -2.77 -5.09 7.31
C GLY A 90 -3.50 -3.75 7.09
N GLY A 91 -4.47 -3.39 7.94
CA GLY A 91 -5.23 -2.14 7.86
C GLY A 91 -5.88 -1.94 6.50
N SER A 92 -5.83 -0.72 5.98
CA SER A 92 -6.44 -0.38 4.69
C SER A 92 -5.80 -1.10 3.50
N SER A 93 -4.56 -1.61 3.59
CA SER A 93 -3.97 -2.43 2.52
C SER A 93 -4.72 -3.76 2.31
N SER A 94 -5.47 -4.21 3.32
CA SER A 94 -6.27 -5.42 3.26
C SER A 94 -7.64 -5.24 2.62
N ILE A 95 -8.10 -3.97 2.45
CA ILE A 95 -9.42 -3.65 1.87
C ILE A 95 -9.38 -2.65 0.71
N ASN A 96 -8.24 -2.03 0.38
CA ASN A 96 -8.09 -1.02 -0.67
C ASN A 96 -8.20 -1.60 -2.09
N GLY A 97 -8.19 -0.72 -3.12
CA GLY A 97 -8.21 -1.07 -4.54
C GLY A 97 -6.91 -1.66 -5.09
N MET A 98 -5.91 -1.92 -4.25
CA MET A 98 -4.62 -2.52 -4.61
C MET A 98 -3.77 -1.70 -5.60
N GLN A 99 -4.16 -0.51 -5.96
CA GLN A 99 -3.32 0.34 -6.83
C GLN A 99 -2.00 0.65 -6.13
N PHE A 100 -0.91 0.47 -6.87
CA PHE A 100 0.43 0.81 -6.42
C PHE A 100 0.91 2.04 -7.15
N VAL A 101 0.99 3.16 -6.42
CA VAL A 101 1.43 4.45 -6.93
C VAL A 101 2.33 5.11 -5.89
N ARG A 102 3.48 5.61 -6.32
CA ARG A 102 4.37 6.41 -5.49
C ARG A 102 3.97 7.89 -5.57
N GLY A 103 4.32 8.65 -4.53
CA GLY A 103 4.23 10.11 -4.59
C GLY A 103 5.14 10.70 -5.69
N ASN A 104 4.77 11.86 -6.21
CA ASN A 104 5.59 12.56 -7.20
C ASN A 104 6.93 12.99 -6.60
N PRO A 105 8.05 12.89 -7.31
CA PRO A 105 9.36 13.35 -6.85
C PRO A 105 9.35 14.79 -6.30
N ASN A 106 8.58 15.68 -6.92
CA ASN A 106 8.47 17.07 -6.47
C ASN A 106 7.79 17.24 -5.11
N ASP A 107 6.94 16.29 -4.68
CA ASP A 107 6.34 16.33 -3.35
C ASP A 107 7.39 16.09 -2.27
N PHE A 108 8.24 15.10 -2.47
CA PHE A 108 9.36 14.79 -1.58
C PHE A 108 10.40 15.92 -1.57
N ASN A 109 10.75 16.46 -2.74
CA ASN A 109 11.67 17.58 -2.83
C ASN A 109 11.15 18.85 -2.12
N ARG A 110 9.82 19.08 -2.14
CA ARG A 110 9.20 20.15 -1.34
C ARG A 110 9.29 19.89 0.16
N TRP A 111 9.20 18.64 0.61
CA TRP A 111 9.41 18.32 2.02
C TRP A 111 10.84 18.63 2.46
N ALA A 112 11.83 18.29 1.65
CA ALA A 112 13.23 18.63 1.95
C ALA A 112 13.44 20.15 2.08
N GLN A 113 12.82 20.97 1.23
CA GLN A 113 12.87 22.42 1.31
C GLN A 113 12.33 22.99 2.64
N ASN A 114 11.50 22.23 3.36
CA ASN A 114 10.95 22.58 4.67
C ASN A 114 11.79 22.01 5.83
N ARG A 115 13.11 21.92 5.69
CA ARG A 115 14.07 21.41 6.69
C ARG A 115 13.94 19.90 6.98
N LEU A 116 13.48 19.15 6.01
CA LEU A 116 13.44 17.69 6.05
C LEU A 116 14.45 17.13 5.05
N ASP A 117 15.71 17.54 5.15
CA ASP A 117 16.77 17.37 4.14
C ASP A 117 16.95 15.92 3.67
N SER A 118 16.65 14.92 4.52
CA SER A 118 16.72 13.49 4.18
C SER A 118 15.43 12.94 3.55
N TRP A 119 14.45 13.78 3.23
CA TRP A 119 13.16 13.40 2.68
C TRP A 119 12.98 13.82 1.22
N ASP A 120 14.02 14.26 0.54
CA ASP A 120 13.95 14.43 -0.91
C ASP A 120 13.76 13.08 -1.62
N TYR A 121 13.41 13.13 -2.89
CA TYR A 121 13.12 11.90 -3.64
C TYR A 121 14.34 10.98 -3.76
N ALA A 122 15.54 11.54 -3.87
CA ALA A 122 16.77 10.74 -3.98
C ALA A 122 17.02 9.91 -2.71
N HIS A 123 16.75 10.47 -1.53
CA HIS A 123 16.84 9.73 -0.27
C HIS A 123 15.68 8.75 -0.07
N CYS A 124 14.48 9.04 -0.59
CA CYS A 124 13.31 8.16 -0.47
C CYS A 124 13.33 6.99 -1.47
N LEU A 125 13.89 7.17 -2.66
CA LEU A 125 13.89 6.16 -3.72
C LEU A 125 14.47 4.81 -3.31
N PRO A 126 15.60 4.70 -2.59
CA PRO A 126 16.11 3.41 -2.11
C PRO A 126 15.10 2.63 -1.27
N TYR A 127 14.31 3.32 -0.44
CA TYR A 127 13.27 2.68 0.37
C TYR A 127 12.08 2.22 -0.48
N PHE A 128 11.71 2.96 -1.51
CA PHE A 128 10.70 2.51 -2.48
C PHE A 128 11.16 1.25 -3.21
N LYS A 129 12.42 1.20 -3.61
CA LYS A 129 13.00 0.00 -4.26
C LYS A 129 13.07 -1.18 -3.28
N GLN A 130 13.49 -0.94 -2.03
CA GLN A 130 13.61 -1.96 -1.00
C GLN A 130 12.28 -2.61 -0.63
N LEU A 131 11.17 -1.88 -0.72
CA LEU A 131 9.87 -2.42 -0.34
C LEU A 131 9.23 -3.30 -1.41
N GLU A 132 9.51 -3.07 -2.70
CA GLU A 132 8.77 -3.71 -3.80
C GLU A 132 9.52 -4.88 -4.46
N CYS A 133 8.73 -5.83 -4.93
CA CYS A 133 9.14 -6.87 -5.86
C CYS A 133 8.31 -6.71 -7.14
N TYR A 134 8.84 -5.92 -8.09
CA TYR A 134 8.16 -5.65 -9.35
C TYR A 134 8.29 -6.83 -10.30
N GLN A 135 7.18 -7.28 -10.86
CA GLN A 135 7.15 -8.51 -11.66
C GLN A 135 7.98 -8.44 -12.95
N ARG A 136 8.24 -7.23 -13.48
CA ARG A 136 9.07 -7.04 -14.69
C ARG A 136 10.57 -6.93 -14.38
N GLY A 137 10.96 -7.02 -13.13
CA GLY A 137 12.34 -6.85 -12.67
C GLY A 137 12.64 -5.45 -12.16
N GLY A 138 13.83 -5.28 -11.57
CA GLY A 138 14.32 -4.00 -11.07
C GLY A 138 15.02 -3.17 -12.13
N ASP A 139 15.05 -1.85 -11.91
CA ASP A 139 15.79 -0.88 -12.70
C ASP A 139 16.27 0.28 -11.81
N ASP A 140 16.59 1.45 -12.37
CA ASP A 140 17.02 2.61 -11.60
C ASP A 140 15.93 3.10 -10.64
N TYR A 141 14.66 2.90 -10.95
CA TYR A 141 13.50 3.35 -10.18
C TYR A 141 12.77 2.23 -9.46
N ARG A 142 12.79 1.01 -9.98
CA ARG A 142 12.00 -0.12 -9.49
C ARG A 142 12.85 -1.11 -8.70
N GLY A 143 12.24 -1.74 -7.70
CA GLY A 143 12.84 -2.85 -6.95
C GLY A 143 12.24 -4.20 -7.36
N ASP A 144 13.01 -5.29 -7.24
CA ASP A 144 12.59 -6.64 -7.61
C ASP A 144 12.77 -7.69 -6.51
N ASN A 145 13.25 -7.27 -5.35
CA ASN A 145 13.58 -8.18 -4.24
C ASN A 145 12.92 -7.81 -2.89
N GLY A 146 11.98 -6.88 -2.90
CA GLY A 146 11.25 -6.49 -1.70
C GLY A 146 10.10 -7.43 -1.38
N PRO A 147 9.52 -7.35 -0.17
CA PRO A 147 8.44 -8.23 0.27
C PRO A 147 7.08 -7.91 -0.37
N LEU A 148 6.89 -6.70 -0.90
CA LEU A 148 5.63 -6.25 -1.48
C LEU A 148 5.59 -6.54 -2.98
N HIS A 149 4.89 -7.61 -3.37
CA HIS A 149 4.73 -7.94 -4.79
C HIS A 149 3.88 -6.91 -5.53
N VAL A 150 4.38 -6.49 -6.69
CA VAL A 150 3.74 -5.53 -7.59
C VAL A 150 3.61 -6.15 -8.98
N THR A 151 2.37 -6.27 -9.44
CA THR A 151 2.03 -6.75 -10.79
C THR A 151 1.79 -5.55 -11.69
N PRO A 152 2.37 -5.49 -12.88
CA PRO A 152 2.15 -4.40 -13.83
C PRO A 152 0.70 -4.34 -14.28
N GLY A 153 0.22 -3.14 -14.57
CA GLY A 153 -1.05 -2.93 -15.24
C GLY A 153 -1.08 -3.60 -16.61
N SER A 154 -2.25 -4.03 -17.03
CA SER A 154 -2.47 -4.67 -18.33
C SER A 154 -3.77 -4.20 -18.97
N ILE A 155 -3.81 -4.20 -20.30
CA ILE A 155 -5.02 -3.95 -21.08
C ILE A 155 -5.87 -5.22 -21.04
N HIS A 156 -7.10 -5.09 -20.57
CA HIS A 156 -8.04 -6.21 -20.47
C HIS A 156 -9.16 -6.13 -21.48
N THR A 157 -9.50 -4.91 -21.92
CA THR A 157 -10.64 -4.67 -22.80
C THR A 157 -10.26 -3.76 -23.98
N PRO A 158 -11.02 -3.80 -25.10
CA PRO A 158 -10.85 -2.82 -26.17
C PRO A 158 -11.05 -1.36 -25.71
N LEU A 159 -11.85 -1.14 -24.65
CA LEU A 159 -12.09 0.18 -24.10
C LEU A 159 -10.83 0.76 -23.43
N ASP A 160 -10.05 -0.06 -22.71
CA ASP A 160 -8.78 0.37 -22.09
C ASP A 160 -7.83 0.89 -23.19
N ARG A 161 -7.75 0.18 -24.31
CA ARG A 161 -6.94 0.62 -25.46
C ARG A 161 -7.45 1.90 -26.06
N ALA A 162 -8.74 1.98 -26.36
CA ALA A 162 -9.36 3.16 -26.95
C ALA A 162 -9.17 4.40 -26.05
N PHE A 163 -9.20 4.23 -24.73
CA PHE A 163 -8.94 5.30 -23.78
C PHE A 163 -7.50 5.84 -23.88
N LEU A 164 -6.50 4.97 -23.92
CA LEU A 164 -5.10 5.37 -24.08
C LEU A 164 -4.84 6.01 -25.46
N ASP A 165 -5.43 5.44 -26.53
CA ASP A 165 -5.33 5.98 -27.87
C ASP A 165 -5.96 7.38 -27.95
N SER A 166 -7.11 7.60 -27.31
CA SER A 166 -7.77 8.92 -27.27
C SER A 166 -6.95 9.95 -26.48
N ALA A 167 -6.29 9.55 -25.41
CA ALA A 167 -5.38 10.42 -24.67
C ALA A 167 -4.20 10.88 -25.54
N SER A 168 -3.61 9.96 -26.29
CA SER A 168 -2.54 10.27 -27.26
C SER A 168 -3.04 11.20 -28.39
N GLN A 169 -4.23 10.93 -28.95
CA GLN A 169 -4.84 11.78 -29.98
C GLN A 169 -5.15 13.19 -29.47
N ALA A 170 -5.49 13.32 -28.20
CA ALA A 170 -5.71 14.61 -27.54
C ALA A 170 -4.41 15.36 -27.18
N GLY A 171 -3.25 14.81 -27.52
CA GLY A 171 -1.94 15.43 -27.27
C GLY A 171 -1.40 15.21 -25.86
N HIS A 172 -2.01 14.31 -25.07
CA HIS A 172 -1.48 13.95 -23.76
C HIS A 172 -0.35 12.92 -23.85
N GLY A 173 0.59 13.01 -22.92
CA GLY A 173 1.68 12.04 -22.83
C GLY A 173 1.18 10.66 -22.40
N ILE A 174 1.79 9.61 -22.95
CA ILE A 174 1.62 8.25 -22.47
C ILE A 174 2.79 7.91 -21.54
N SER A 175 2.50 7.35 -20.36
CA SER A 175 3.50 6.85 -19.43
C SER A 175 3.48 5.32 -19.44
N ASP A 176 4.63 4.73 -19.75
CA ASP A 176 4.79 3.27 -19.72
C ASP A 176 4.94 2.73 -18.31
N ASP A 177 5.41 3.59 -17.38
CA ASP A 177 5.54 3.28 -15.95
C ASP A 177 5.34 4.54 -15.10
N SER A 178 4.18 4.62 -14.44
CA SER A 178 3.85 5.73 -13.54
C SER A 178 4.66 5.74 -12.22
N ASN A 179 5.46 4.72 -11.95
CA ASN A 179 6.35 4.63 -10.80
C ASN A 179 7.83 4.70 -11.20
N GLY A 180 8.12 4.83 -12.50
CA GLY A 180 9.45 4.94 -13.07
C GLY A 180 9.94 6.38 -13.21
N TYR A 181 10.75 6.61 -14.24
CA TYR A 181 11.34 7.92 -14.54
C TYR A 181 10.30 9.02 -14.77
N ARG A 182 9.21 8.71 -15.47
CA ARG A 182 8.17 9.68 -15.83
C ARG A 182 6.80 9.25 -15.30
N GLN A 183 6.34 9.95 -14.26
CA GLN A 183 5.01 9.71 -13.69
C GLN A 183 3.88 10.35 -14.49
N ASP A 184 4.14 11.52 -15.07
CA ASP A 184 3.11 12.30 -15.76
C ASP A 184 2.71 11.66 -17.08
N GLY A 185 1.42 11.52 -17.29
CA GLY A 185 0.84 10.94 -18.48
C GLY A 185 -0.28 9.95 -18.19
N PHE A 186 -0.84 9.42 -19.26
CA PHE A 186 -1.83 8.35 -19.19
C PHE A 186 -1.12 7.01 -19.27
N GLY A 187 -1.44 6.11 -18.38
CA GLY A 187 -0.82 4.78 -18.30
C GLY A 187 -1.66 3.79 -17.53
N LEU A 188 -1.17 2.58 -17.47
CA LEU A 188 -1.82 1.49 -16.73
C LEU A 188 -1.30 1.46 -15.29
N SER A 189 -2.22 1.38 -14.33
CA SER A 189 -1.84 1.31 -12.92
C SER A 189 -1.33 -0.07 -12.52
N ASP A 190 -0.17 -0.09 -11.86
CA ASP A 190 0.33 -1.27 -11.18
C ASP A 190 -0.55 -1.65 -9.98
N LYS A 191 -0.46 -2.91 -9.58
CA LYS A 191 -1.31 -3.46 -8.49
C LYS A 191 -0.50 -4.24 -7.47
N ASN A 192 -0.84 -4.08 -6.20
CA ASN A 192 -0.36 -4.94 -5.12
C ASN A 192 -1.06 -6.30 -5.17
N THR A 193 -0.64 -7.12 -6.12
CA THR A 193 -1.15 -8.48 -6.31
C THR A 193 0.00 -9.46 -6.53
N TYR A 194 -0.24 -10.71 -6.13
CA TYR A 194 0.67 -11.82 -6.36
C TYR A 194 -0.12 -13.08 -6.73
N ARG A 195 0.21 -13.66 -7.87
CA ARG A 195 -0.49 -14.85 -8.40
C ARG A 195 -2.01 -14.67 -8.45
N GLY A 196 -2.46 -13.51 -8.93
CA GLY A 196 -3.88 -13.18 -9.05
C GLY A 196 -4.61 -12.87 -7.74
N ARG A 197 -3.89 -12.72 -6.62
CA ARG A 197 -4.47 -12.44 -5.31
C ARG A 197 -3.95 -11.11 -4.77
N ARG A 198 -4.76 -10.42 -3.96
CA ARG A 198 -4.32 -9.28 -3.16
C ARG A 198 -3.06 -9.64 -2.37
N TRP A 199 -2.09 -8.74 -2.37
CA TRP A 199 -0.89 -8.84 -1.57
C TRP A 199 -0.79 -7.62 -0.65
N SER A 200 -1.34 -7.76 0.56
CA SER A 200 -1.44 -6.69 1.55
C SER A 200 -0.14 -6.57 2.36
N ALA A 201 -0.03 -5.50 3.17
CA ALA A 201 1.06 -5.35 4.12
C ALA A 201 1.11 -6.49 5.16
N PHE A 202 -0.05 -7.07 5.50
CA PHE A 202 -0.09 -8.30 6.30
C PHE A 202 0.62 -9.45 5.62
N ASP A 203 0.35 -9.68 4.33
CA ASP A 203 0.96 -10.79 3.58
C ASP A 203 2.47 -10.58 3.37
N ALA A 204 2.85 -9.32 3.08
CA ALA A 204 4.22 -8.95 2.75
C ALA A 204 5.14 -8.92 3.98
N TYR A 205 4.65 -8.45 5.11
CA TYR A 205 5.48 -8.14 6.28
C TYR A 205 5.07 -8.89 7.53
N LEU A 206 3.82 -8.73 8.01
CA LEU A 206 3.44 -9.24 9.31
C LEU A 206 3.41 -10.77 9.34
N LYS A 207 2.84 -11.41 8.32
CA LYS A 207 2.76 -12.85 8.25
C LYS A 207 4.12 -13.56 8.30
N PRO A 208 5.18 -13.09 7.62
CA PRO A 208 6.53 -13.60 7.82
C PRO A 208 7.08 -13.38 9.23
N ALA A 209 6.77 -12.24 9.87
CA ALA A 209 7.24 -11.92 11.22
C ALA A 209 6.61 -12.77 12.34
N LEU A 210 5.45 -13.39 12.07
CA LEU A 210 4.76 -14.27 13.03
C LEU A 210 5.29 -15.72 13.02
N ARG A 211 6.31 -16.03 12.25
CA ARG A 211 6.94 -17.36 12.16
C ARG A 211 8.18 -17.40 13.01
#